data_91c71c8f848def1755a10d3a524b24e7
#
_entry.id   91c71c8f848def1755a10d3a524b24e7
#
_cell.length_a   1.000
_cell.length_b   1.000
_cell.length_c   1.000
_cell.angle_alpha   90.00
_cell.angle_beta   90.00
_cell.angle_gamma   90.00
#
_symmetry.space_group_name_H-M   'P 1'
#
loop_
_entity.id
_entity.type
_entity.pdbx_description
1 polymer ?
#
loop_
_entity_poly.entity_id
_entity_poly.type
_entity_poly.pdbx_seq_one_letter_code
_entity_poly.pdbx_strand_id
1 'polypeptide(L)'
;ALFPAWAPRLGPDHVLDLGVLGSVSETALTRDTEIRMTEQGLPNTFVPARNLLFFTFAAAVAYRRGASVLVGGMCETDYSGYPDCRDNTLKAMQVALSLGLAAPMTVETPLMWLDKAATWA
;
A
#
# COMPACT_ATOMS: atom_id res chain seq x y z
N ALA A 1 -18.19 -0.58 7.53
CA ALA A 1 -17.72 -1.30 6.34
C ALA A 1 -18.37 -0.75 5.08
N LEU A 2 -17.58 -0.65 3.99
CA LEU A 2 -18.07 -0.15 2.70
C LEU A 2 -19.01 -1.14 1.99
N PHE A 3 -18.92 -2.40 2.35
CA PHE A 3 -19.71 -3.47 1.73
C PHE A 3 -20.54 -4.18 2.80
N PRO A 4 -21.82 -3.81 2.95
CA PRO A 4 -22.69 -4.38 3.99
C PRO A 4 -22.77 -5.92 3.97
N ALA A 5 -22.70 -6.53 2.77
CA ALA A 5 -22.75 -7.99 2.64
C ALA A 5 -21.55 -8.69 3.30
N TRP A 6 -20.43 -7.99 3.46
CA TRP A 6 -19.21 -8.51 4.07
C TRP A 6 -19.09 -8.16 5.56
N ALA A 7 -19.90 -7.21 6.05
CA ALA A 7 -19.79 -6.69 7.41
C ALA A 7 -19.73 -7.78 8.49
N PRO A 8 -20.50 -8.89 8.43
CA PRO A 8 -20.41 -9.94 9.43
C PRO A 8 -19.09 -10.70 9.47
N ARG A 9 -18.27 -10.59 8.39
CA ARG A 9 -16.98 -11.27 8.26
C ARG A 9 -15.80 -10.35 8.53
N LEU A 10 -16.07 -9.05 8.68
CA LEU A 10 -15.04 -8.05 8.86
C LEU A 10 -14.98 -7.59 10.31
N GLY A 11 -13.79 -7.39 10.80
CA GLY A 11 -13.57 -6.73 12.08
C GLY A 11 -13.81 -5.22 11.96
N PRO A 12 -13.57 -4.48 13.06
CA PRO A 12 -13.75 -3.02 13.04
C PRO A 12 -12.75 -2.36 12.07
N ASP A 13 -13.19 -1.28 11.44
CA ASP A 13 -12.33 -0.46 10.61
C ASP A 13 -11.34 0.31 11.48
N HIS A 14 -10.13 0.50 10.96
CA HIS A 14 -9.10 1.32 11.60
C HIS A 14 -8.79 2.52 10.71
N VAL A 15 -9.02 3.70 11.22
CA VAL A 15 -8.75 4.95 10.49
C VAL A 15 -7.55 5.64 11.15
N LEU A 16 -6.50 5.86 10.37
CA LEU A 16 -5.30 6.57 10.81
C LEU A 16 -5.15 7.84 9.99
N ASP A 17 -4.82 8.95 10.65
CA ASP A 17 -4.58 10.22 9.98
C ASP A 17 -3.13 10.27 9.49
N LEU A 18 -2.96 10.26 8.18
CA LEU A 18 -1.66 10.37 7.51
C LEU A 18 -1.52 11.69 6.74
N GLY A 19 -2.23 12.73 7.16
CA GLY A 19 -2.18 14.05 6.53
C GLY A 19 -0.77 14.63 6.43
N VAL A 20 0.15 14.16 7.28
CA VAL A 20 1.57 14.55 7.23
C VAL A 20 2.24 14.26 5.89
N LEU A 21 1.72 13.31 5.11
CA LEU A 21 2.26 13.02 3.77
C LEU A 21 2.23 14.23 2.85
N GLY A 22 1.25 15.12 3.01
CA GLY A 22 1.18 16.35 2.24
C GLY A 22 2.32 17.33 2.51
N SER A 23 2.97 17.24 3.67
CA SER A 23 4.08 18.12 4.03
C SER A 23 5.42 17.66 3.48
N VAL A 24 5.55 16.40 3.07
CA VAL A 24 6.81 15.83 2.54
C VAL A 24 6.75 15.56 1.04
N SER A 25 5.64 15.86 0.40
CA SER A 25 5.43 15.52 -1.00
C SER A 25 4.53 16.53 -1.69
N GLU A 26 4.97 17.04 -2.84
CA GLU A 26 4.17 17.87 -3.73
C GLU A 26 3.80 17.04 -4.95
N THR A 27 2.60 16.47 -4.95
CA THR A 27 2.13 15.61 -6.04
C THR A 27 0.71 15.96 -6.45
N ALA A 28 0.29 15.44 -7.59
CA ALA A 28 -1.09 15.59 -8.06
C ALA A 28 -2.10 14.84 -7.17
N LEU A 29 -1.66 13.96 -6.28
CA LEU A 29 -2.52 13.25 -5.33
C LEU A 29 -2.73 14.03 -4.03
N THR A 30 -1.75 14.84 -3.61
CA THR A 30 -1.80 15.58 -2.35
C THR A 30 -2.08 17.06 -2.54
N ARG A 31 -1.87 17.58 -3.74
CA ARG A 31 -2.07 18.98 -4.10
C ARG A 31 -2.78 19.09 -5.45
N ASP A 32 -3.43 20.21 -5.70
CA ASP A 32 -4.07 20.51 -6.99
C ASP A 32 -2.99 20.86 -8.02
N THR A 33 -2.38 19.84 -8.60
CA THR A 33 -1.27 19.92 -9.54
C THR A 33 -1.58 19.09 -10.77
N GLU A 34 -1.20 19.56 -11.96
CA GLU A 34 -1.38 18.81 -13.19
C GLU A 34 -0.58 17.51 -13.17
N ILE A 35 -1.23 16.40 -13.58
CA ILE A 35 -0.58 15.08 -13.66
C ILE A 35 0.37 15.04 -14.84
N ARG A 36 1.63 14.75 -14.61
CA ARG A 36 2.67 14.62 -15.64
C ARG A 36 3.81 13.73 -15.14
N MET A 37 4.69 13.32 -16.06
CA MET A 37 5.88 12.55 -15.72
C MET A 37 6.99 13.47 -15.22
N THR A 38 7.75 12.99 -14.22
CA THR A 38 8.94 13.68 -13.74
C THR A 38 10.15 13.40 -14.63
N GLU A 39 11.26 14.12 -14.42
CA GLU A 39 12.52 13.90 -15.13
C GLU A 39 13.08 12.48 -14.93
N GLN A 40 12.79 11.84 -13.80
CA GLN A 40 13.19 10.46 -13.52
C GLN A 40 12.27 9.42 -14.16
N GLY A 41 11.28 9.84 -14.94
CA GLY A 41 10.32 8.94 -15.57
C GLY A 41 9.21 8.44 -14.65
N LEU A 42 9.09 9.00 -13.45
CA LEU A 42 8.00 8.68 -12.53
C LEU A 42 6.85 9.67 -12.70
N PRO A 43 5.59 9.22 -12.52
CA PRO A 43 4.46 10.15 -12.52
C PRO A 43 4.58 11.16 -11.39
N ASN A 44 4.14 12.40 -11.59
CA ASN A 44 4.11 13.39 -10.51
C ASN A 44 3.02 13.12 -9.47
N THR A 45 2.25 12.04 -9.63
CA THR A 45 1.36 11.49 -8.63
C THR A 45 2.09 10.59 -7.61
N PHE A 46 3.36 10.30 -7.86
CA PHE A 46 4.17 9.49 -6.94
C PHE A 46 4.43 10.25 -5.63
N VAL A 47 3.91 9.69 -4.54
CA VAL A 47 4.18 10.18 -3.18
C VAL A 47 5.30 9.30 -2.62
N PRO A 48 6.49 9.87 -2.35
CA PRO A 48 7.62 9.06 -1.91
C PRO A 48 7.31 8.20 -0.69
N ALA A 49 7.58 6.90 -0.78
CA ALA A 49 7.41 5.91 0.28
C ALA A 49 5.96 5.75 0.80
N ARG A 50 4.95 6.21 0.06
CA ARG A 50 3.56 6.13 0.52
C ARG A 50 3.15 4.72 0.90
N ASN A 51 3.35 3.73 0.02
CA ASN A 51 2.97 2.36 0.32
C ASN A 51 3.80 1.75 1.43
N LEU A 52 5.09 2.09 1.54
CA LEU A 52 5.92 1.64 2.64
C LEU A 52 5.38 2.14 3.98
N LEU A 53 4.96 3.40 4.03
CA LEU A 53 4.34 3.98 5.22
C LEU A 53 3.00 3.31 5.54
N PHE A 54 2.17 3.06 4.54
CA PHE A 54 0.89 2.38 4.73
C PHE A 54 1.10 0.99 5.34
N PHE A 55 2.02 0.21 4.80
CA PHE A 55 2.30 -1.12 5.34
C PHE A 55 2.93 -1.07 6.73
N THR A 56 3.76 -0.07 7.01
CA THR A 56 4.34 0.09 8.35
C THR A 56 3.26 0.36 9.40
N PHE A 57 2.34 1.28 9.13
CA PHE A 57 1.23 1.55 10.03
C PHE A 57 0.28 0.35 10.14
N ALA A 58 -0.03 -0.28 9.01
CA ALA A 58 -0.89 -1.46 9.02
C ALA A 58 -0.28 -2.60 9.84
N ALA A 59 1.03 -2.80 9.73
CA ALA A 59 1.74 -3.82 10.50
C ALA A 59 1.70 -3.54 12.00
N ALA A 60 1.82 -2.28 12.40
CA ALA A 60 1.71 -1.90 13.81
C ALA A 60 0.32 -2.20 14.37
N VAL A 61 -0.73 -1.89 13.61
CA VAL A 61 -2.10 -2.22 13.99
C VAL A 61 -2.30 -3.74 14.05
N ALA A 62 -1.83 -4.46 13.03
CA ALA A 62 -1.93 -5.91 12.95
C ALA A 62 -1.25 -6.58 14.15
N TYR A 63 -0.04 -6.12 14.49
CA TYR A 63 0.70 -6.64 15.65
C TYR A 63 -0.11 -6.52 16.95
N ARG A 64 -0.72 -5.37 17.18
CA ARG A 64 -1.52 -5.14 18.38
C ARG A 64 -2.78 -5.98 18.44
N ARG A 65 -3.27 -6.40 17.29
CA ARG A 65 -4.47 -7.22 17.16
C ARG A 65 -4.18 -8.72 17.06
N GLY A 66 -2.91 -9.09 17.07
CA GLY A 66 -2.52 -10.48 16.92
C GLY A 66 -2.65 -11.02 15.50
N ALA A 67 -2.76 -10.13 14.50
CA ALA A 67 -2.79 -10.53 13.09
C ALA A 67 -1.37 -10.58 12.53
N SER A 68 -1.13 -11.47 11.58
CA SER A 68 0.19 -11.69 11.00
C SER A 68 0.22 -11.59 9.47
N VAL A 69 -0.89 -11.22 8.85
CA VAL A 69 -0.99 -11.11 7.40
C VAL A 69 -1.55 -9.75 7.02
N LEU A 70 -0.84 -9.08 6.10
CA LEU A 70 -1.30 -7.85 5.46
C LEU A 70 -1.60 -8.18 4.00
N VAL A 71 -2.71 -7.69 3.49
CA VAL A 71 -3.10 -7.91 2.09
C VAL A 71 -3.15 -6.58 1.37
N GLY A 72 -2.42 -6.49 0.26
CA GLY A 72 -2.39 -5.31 -0.60
C GLY A 72 -2.92 -5.60 -1.99
N GLY A 73 -3.54 -4.60 -2.60
CA GLY A 73 -4.16 -4.71 -3.93
C GLY A 73 -3.31 -4.19 -5.08
N MET A 74 -2.01 -3.97 -4.87
CA MET A 74 -1.13 -3.47 -5.93
C MET A 74 -0.81 -4.55 -6.96
N CYS A 75 -0.48 -4.13 -8.16
CA CYS A 75 -0.02 -5.03 -9.20
C CYS A 75 1.14 -4.41 -10.00
N GLU A 76 2.10 -5.26 -10.38
CA GLU A 76 3.30 -4.83 -11.12
C GLU A 76 3.02 -4.72 -12.63
N THR A 77 1.97 -5.35 -13.11
CA THR A 77 1.51 -5.23 -14.48
C THR A 77 0.77 -3.93 -14.76
N ASP A 78 0.44 -3.18 -13.72
CA ASP A 78 -0.10 -1.84 -13.86
C ASP A 78 1.05 -0.88 -14.18
N TYR A 79 0.93 -0.14 -15.28
CA TYR A 79 1.97 0.76 -15.78
C TYR A 79 2.10 2.06 -14.98
N SER A 80 1.67 2.07 -13.72
CA SER A 80 1.82 3.24 -12.84
C SER A 80 3.28 3.60 -12.59
N GLY A 81 4.19 2.61 -12.62
CA GLY A 81 5.62 2.84 -12.46
C GLY A 81 6.06 3.14 -11.03
N TYR A 82 5.19 3.00 -10.04
CA TYR A 82 5.53 3.31 -8.65
C TYR A 82 6.47 2.26 -8.06
N PRO A 83 7.69 2.65 -7.63
CA PRO A 83 8.66 1.69 -7.07
C PRO A 83 8.14 0.96 -5.83
N ASP A 84 7.33 1.62 -5.02
CA ASP A 84 6.79 1.07 -3.78
C ASP A 84 5.59 0.13 -3.98
N CYS A 85 5.19 -0.08 -5.23
CA CYS A 85 4.19 -1.08 -5.60
C CYS A 85 4.80 -2.37 -6.17
N ARG A 86 6.11 -2.42 -6.36
CA ARG A 86 6.79 -3.57 -6.98
C ARG A 86 6.86 -4.75 -6.03
N ASP A 87 6.79 -5.96 -6.61
CA ASP A 87 6.82 -7.21 -5.85
C ASP A 87 8.08 -7.32 -4.98
N ASN A 88 9.25 -7.00 -5.53
CA ASN A 88 10.50 -7.07 -4.77
C ASN A 88 10.54 -6.07 -3.60
N THR A 89 9.95 -4.90 -3.77
CA THR A 89 9.84 -3.90 -2.70
C THR A 89 8.99 -4.45 -1.55
N LEU A 90 7.85 -5.04 -1.88
CA LEU A 90 6.94 -5.57 -0.86
C LEU A 90 7.51 -6.80 -0.15
N LYS A 91 8.28 -7.63 -0.85
CA LYS A 91 9.00 -8.74 -0.22
C LYS A 91 10.08 -8.26 0.75
N ALA A 92 10.84 -7.23 0.38
CA ALA A 92 11.80 -6.61 1.28
C ALA A 92 11.11 -5.99 2.49
N MET A 93 9.96 -5.34 2.29
CA MET A 93 9.16 -4.77 3.37
C MET A 93 8.67 -5.84 4.34
N GLN A 94 8.23 -6.99 3.83
CA GLN A 94 7.82 -8.12 4.66
C GLN A 94 8.95 -8.55 5.60
N VAL A 95 10.16 -8.66 5.09
CA VAL A 95 11.32 -9.02 5.90
C VAL A 95 11.59 -7.96 6.97
N ALA A 96 11.59 -6.69 6.58
CA ALA A 96 11.82 -5.58 7.50
C ALA A 96 10.79 -5.53 8.62
N LEU A 97 9.52 -5.71 8.29
CA LEU A 97 8.43 -5.71 9.27
C LEU A 97 8.55 -6.89 10.24
N SER A 98 8.86 -8.08 9.73
CA SER A 98 9.02 -9.27 10.57
C SER A 98 10.19 -9.10 11.55
N LEU A 99 11.30 -8.57 11.08
CA LEU A 99 12.47 -8.33 11.92
C LEU A 99 12.22 -7.20 12.93
N GLY A 100 11.62 -6.11 12.47
CA GLY A 100 11.38 -4.94 13.31
C GLY A 100 10.35 -5.16 14.41
N LEU A 101 9.38 -6.03 14.16
CA LEU A 101 8.37 -6.39 15.14
C LEU A 101 8.76 -7.62 15.98
N ALA A 102 9.85 -8.30 15.61
CA ALA A 102 10.25 -9.59 16.21
C ALA A 102 9.09 -10.59 16.21
N ALA A 103 8.29 -10.59 15.15
CA ALA A 103 7.11 -11.44 14.97
C ALA A 103 6.87 -11.69 13.48
N PRO A 104 6.37 -12.87 13.09
CA PRO A 104 6.08 -13.13 11.68
C PRO A 104 5.05 -12.14 11.15
N MET A 105 5.35 -11.53 10.02
CA MET A 105 4.44 -10.64 9.30
C MET A 105 4.55 -10.97 7.82
N THR A 106 3.45 -11.36 7.20
CA THR A 106 3.38 -11.70 5.78
C THR A 106 2.64 -10.60 5.02
N VAL A 107 3.18 -10.21 3.88
CA VAL A 107 2.52 -9.30 2.95
C VAL A 107 2.08 -10.09 1.74
N GLU A 108 0.78 -10.22 1.55
CA GLU A 108 0.20 -10.91 0.42
C GLU A 108 -0.35 -9.92 -0.61
N THR A 109 -0.06 -10.18 -1.87
CA THR A 109 -0.45 -9.32 -2.98
C THR A 109 -1.07 -10.16 -4.08
N PRO A 110 -2.33 -10.59 -3.88
CA PRO A 110 -2.96 -11.56 -4.80
C PRO A 110 -3.18 -11.05 -6.21
N LEU A 111 -3.13 -9.72 -6.42
CA LEU A 111 -3.34 -9.12 -7.74
C LEU A 111 -2.01 -8.78 -8.44
N MET A 112 -0.86 -9.07 -7.84
CA MET A 112 0.45 -8.57 -8.28
C MET A 112 0.73 -8.84 -9.76
N TRP A 113 0.38 -10.01 -10.24
CA TRP A 113 0.69 -10.46 -11.59
C TRP A 113 -0.52 -10.50 -12.52
N LEU A 114 -1.66 -9.96 -12.09
CA LEU A 114 -2.86 -9.85 -12.91
C LEU A 114 -2.89 -8.50 -13.62
N ASP A 115 -3.36 -8.48 -14.87
CA ASP A 115 -3.68 -7.23 -15.54
C ASP A 115 -5.06 -6.73 -15.08
N LYS A 116 -5.45 -5.53 -15.54
CA LYS A 116 -6.75 -4.95 -15.12
C LYS A 116 -7.92 -5.80 -15.57
N ALA A 117 -7.86 -6.39 -16.77
CA ALA A 117 -8.94 -7.22 -17.27
C ALA A 117 -9.09 -8.48 -16.40
N ALA A 118 -7.98 -9.16 -16.07
CA ALA A 118 -8.00 -10.34 -15.22
C ALA A 118 -8.46 -10.02 -13.79
N THR A 119 -8.12 -8.84 -13.29
CA THR A 119 -8.54 -8.40 -11.95
C THR A 119 -10.04 -8.24 -11.84
N TRP A 120 -10.71 -7.82 -12.92
CA TRP A 120 -12.15 -7.60 -12.96
C TRP A 120 -12.95 -8.79 -13.51
N ALA A 121 -12.29 -9.83 -13.92
CA ALA A 121 -12.93 -11.01 -14.48
C ALA A 121 -13.69 -11.85 -13.44
#